data_5d1e829b209a5442e9c0d54cf52fe214
#
_entry.id   5d1e829b209a5442e9c0d54cf52fe214
#
_cell.length_a   1.000
_cell.length_b   1.000
_cell.length_c   1.000
_cell.angle_alpha   90.00
_cell.angle_beta   90.00
_cell.angle_gamma   90.00
#
_symmetry.space_group_name_H-M   'P 1'
#
loop_
_entity.id
_entity.type
_entity.pdbx_description
1 polymer ?
#
loop_
_entity_poly.entity_id
_entity_poly.type
_entity_poly.pdbx_seq_one_letter_code
_entity_poly.pdbx_strand_id
1 'polypeptide(L)'
;MKEVQYSSKEACLQAIATVKAIGMEPLPWMLSQLEAFEAAEQNKAVVKDSDTPIWDTLKANYPYGIMPQEKIDCVESTVAQLLEEGEHAEEPGLLLGKIQCGKTDTFEDIIGLAFDKGVDIAIVITKGTKALVNQTIMRMKKDYKWFKASDSLDQRSTINIYDIMDIGRDGLKQAKVESGKTVIVCKKQARNMERLIELFEHKSPFLKKKKVLVVDDEADFASRNYQNVKLEAKTDENGAPVSQTSEVTMAKISQQIDDFRKIPGLCRYLQVTATPYCLYLQPQGELNLNGNIVKPFKPRFTSLVPTHEYYIGGQQYFVESANADSMYSHLYHQLDQKCIDVLGHEDKRYLNSAVSSGNIYGLTYTLVAYFMATAIRRIQVRNTDNKDYKTSAIIHVEIDKKNHDWQKRVVERLIDSIKSAIVDEDHSDQRIWVAMESCYQDFVKSNEKGRNEELIGVEVPSQEDVLDEIRNIFSPKFKNYHVQMVNSDEGSAGFSVN
;
A
#
# COMPACT_ATOMS: atom_id res chain seq x y z
N MET A 1 -20.83 12.32 -21.66
CA MET A 1 -20.97 12.64 -20.21
C MET A 1 -20.45 11.45 -19.47
N LYS A 2 -19.36 11.59 -18.73
CA LYS A 2 -18.81 10.48 -17.92
C LYS A 2 -19.77 10.18 -16.76
N GLU A 3 -19.92 8.90 -16.47
CA GLU A 3 -20.62 8.41 -15.31
C GLU A 3 -19.95 8.92 -14.04
N VAL A 4 -20.66 9.72 -13.26
CA VAL A 4 -20.22 10.17 -11.95
C VAL A 4 -20.51 9.05 -10.97
N GLN A 5 -19.50 8.54 -10.26
CA GLN A 5 -19.73 7.57 -9.17
C GLN A 5 -20.20 8.32 -7.92
N TYR A 6 -21.39 8.02 -7.45
CA TYR A 6 -21.91 8.57 -6.21
C TYR A 6 -21.35 7.81 -4.99
N SER A 7 -21.03 8.56 -3.94
CA SER A 7 -20.47 8.01 -2.71
C SER A 7 -21.49 7.32 -1.81
N SER A 8 -22.80 7.56 -2.04
CA SER A 8 -23.90 6.96 -1.27
C SER A 8 -25.20 6.90 -2.10
N LYS A 9 -26.16 6.07 -1.65
CA LYS A 9 -27.51 6.00 -2.21
C LYS A 9 -28.20 7.35 -2.14
N GLU A 10 -28.09 8.06 -1.02
CA GLU A 10 -28.68 9.38 -0.82
C GLU A 10 -28.15 10.40 -1.83
N ALA A 11 -26.82 10.41 -2.07
CA ALA A 11 -26.20 11.29 -3.07
C ALA A 11 -26.71 10.94 -4.49
N CYS A 12 -26.86 9.68 -4.81
CA CYS A 12 -27.40 9.20 -6.08
C CYS A 12 -28.87 9.64 -6.24
N LEU A 13 -29.70 9.41 -5.24
CA LEU A 13 -31.12 9.82 -5.23
C LEU A 13 -31.28 11.33 -5.36
N GLN A 14 -30.44 12.12 -4.68
CA GLN A 14 -30.48 13.58 -4.76
C GLN A 14 -30.09 14.08 -6.16
N ALA A 15 -29.11 13.46 -6.79
CA ALA A 15 -28.73 13.79 -8.16
C ALA A 15 -29.84 13.42 -9.17
N ILE A 16 -30.47 12.26 -9.02
CA ILE A 16 -31.62 11.83 -9.84
C ILE A 16 -32.78 12.81 -9.66
N ALA A 17 -33.09 13.22 -8.41
CA ALA A 17 -34.13 14.19 -8.13
C ALA A 17 -33.84 15.56 -8.77
N THR A 18 -32.59 16.00 -8.76
CA THR A 18 -32.15 17.25 -9.40
C THR A 18 -32.36 17.21 -10.91
N VAL A 19 -31.97 16.10 -11.56
CA VAL A 19 -32.15 15.91 -13.02
C VAL A 19 -33.64 15.95 -13.39
N LYS A 20 -34.49 15.27 -12.61
CA LYS A 20 -35.96 15.29 -12.82
C LYS A 20 -36.56 16.68 -12.58
N ALA A 21 -36.08 17.43 -11.61
CA ALA A 21 -36.57 18.78 -11.30
C ALA A 21 -36.34 19.80 -12.43
N ILE A 22 -35.32 19.59 -13.27
CA ILE A 22 -35.05 20.41 -14.45
C ILE A 22 -35.73 19.84 -15.72
N GLY A 23 -36.65 18.87 -15.59
CA GLY A 23 -37.41 18.29 -16.69
C GLY A 23 -36.64 17.30 -17.57
N MET A 24 -35.52 16.77 -17.09
CA MET A 24 -34.73 15.78 -17.81
C MET A 24 -34.97 14.37 -17.24
N GLU A 25 -34.82 13.34 -18.08
CA GLU A 25 -34.80 11.95 -17.64
C GLU A 25 -33.44 11.61 -17.04
N PRO A 26 -33.38 10.83 -15.91
CA PRO A 26 -32.14 10.33 -15.34
C PRO A 26 -31.34 9.52 -16.36
N LEU A 27 -30.05 9.69 -16.39
CA LEU A 27 -29.18 8.94 -17.29
C LEU A 27 -29.13 7.45 -16.87
N PRO A 28 -29.05 6.51 -17.82
CA PRO A 28 -29.08 5.06 -17.54
C PRO A 28 -28.07 4.63 -16.46
N TRP A 29 -26.86 5.19 -16.47
CA TRP A 29 -25.83 4.88 -15.48
C TRP A 29 -26.21 5.35 -14.06
N MET A 30 -26.99 6.44 -13.90
CA MET A 30 -27.48 6.88 -12.58
C MET A 30 -28.48 5.87 -12.01
N LEU A 31 -29.33 5.33 -12.85
CA LEU A 31 -30.31 4.30 -12.47
C LEU A 31 -29.60 2.99 -12.13
N SER A 32 -28.59 2.61 -12.91
CA SER A 32 -27.77 1.42 -12.65
C SER A 32 -27.02 1.53 -11.32
N GLN A 33 -26.48 2.71 -10.97
CA GLN A 33 -25.86 2.92 -9.66
C GLN A 33 -26.88 2.88 -8.50
N LEU A 34 -28.08 3.42 -8.70
CA LEU A 34 -29.14 3.32 -7.70
C LEU A 34 -29.57 1.86 -7.47
N GLU A 35 -29.75 1.10 -8.54
CA GLU A 35 -30.05 -0.33 -8.47
C GLU A 35 -28.93 -1.11 -7.75
N ALA A 36 -27.67 -0.75 -7.98
CA ALA A 36 -26.54 -1.35 -7.28
C ALA A 36 -26.56 -1.03 -5.77
N PHE A 37 -26.91 0.21 -5.39
CA PHE A 37 -27.10 0.56 -3.98
C PHE A 37 -28.28 -0.17 -3.35
N GLU A 38 -29.39 -0.31 -4.06
CA GLU A 38 -30.59 -1.03 -3.58
C GLU A 38 -30.33 -2.54 -3.46
N ALA A 39 -29.60 -3.13 -4.41
CA ALA A 39 -29.17 -4.52 -4.33
C ALA A 39 -28.21 -4.74 -3.14
N ALA A 40 -27.30 -3.81 -2.86
CA ALA A 40 -26.43 -3.85 -1.71
C ALA A 40 -27.19 -3.75 -0.37
N GLU A 41 -28.27 -2.96 -0.32
CA GLU A 41 -29.15 -2.90 0.87
C GLU A 41 -30.01 -4.17 1.03
N GLN A 42 -30.51 -4.73 -0.05
CA GLN A 42 -31.24 -6.01 -0.04
C GLN A 42 -30.32 -7.17 0.34
N ASN A 43 -29.07 -7.17 -0.10
CA ASN A 43 -28.08 -8.18 0.28
C ASN A 43 -27.70 -8.12 1.76
N LYS A 44 -27.81 -6.97 2.44
CA LYS A 44 -27.67 -6.87 3.91
C LYS A 44 -28.71 -7.74 4.65
N ALA A 45 -29.86 -7.99 4.07
CA ALA A 45 -30.90 -8.86 4.64
C ALA A 45 -30.62 -10.36 4.38
N VAL A 46 -29.86 -10.70 3.34
CA VAL A 46 -29.58 -12.09 2.92
C VAL A 46 -28.43 -12.72 3.75
N VAL A 47 -27.58 -11.90 4.36
CA VAL A 47 -26.40 -12.36 5.15
C VAL A 47 -26.79 -13.26 6.34
N LYS A 48 -28.02 -13.24 6.82
CA LYS A 48 -28.46 -14.03 7.98
C LYS A 48 -28.48 -15.55 7.72
N ASP A 49 -28.69 -15.97 6.48
CA ASP A 49 -28.84 -17.37 6.10
C ASP A 49 -27.73 -17.88 5.19
N SER A 50 -26.59 -17.16 5.13
CA SER A 50 -25.44 -17.54 4.30
C SER A 50 -24.48 -18.48 5.04
N ASP A 51 -23.89 -19.43 4.30
CA ASP A 51 -22.77 -20.28 4.76
C ASP A 51 -21.44 -19.51 4.87
N THR A 52 -21.38 -18.28 4.31
CA THR A 52 -20.20 -17.41 4.30
C THR A 52 -20.56 -15.96 4.66
N PRO A 53 -21.10 -15.70 5.87
CA PRO A 53 -21.69 -14.40 6.22
C PRO A 53 -20.65 -13.25 6.24
N ILE A 54 -19.41 -13.52 6.60
CA ILE A 54 -18.35 -12.49 6.59
C ILE A 54 -17.99 -12.13 5.15
N TRP A 55 -17.74 -13.13 4.32
CA TRP A 55 -17.40 -12.95 2.91
C TRP A 55 -18.51 -12.25 2.12
N ASP A 56 -19.74 -12.67 2.29
CA ASP A 56 -20.88 -12.06 1.61
C ASP A 56 -21.10 -10.61 2.03
N THR A 57 -20.85 -10.29 3.32
CA THR A 57 -20.88 -8.92 3.79
C THR A 57 -19.76 -8.07 3.18
N LEU A 58 -18.56 -8.61 3.04
CA LEU A 58 -17.44 -7.89 2.39
C LEU A 58 -17.73 -7.63 0.91
N LYS A 59 -18.25 -8.61 0.17
CA LYS A 59 -18.68 -8.44 -1.21
C LYS A 59 -19.75 -7.35 -1.35
N ALA A 60 -20.79 -7.40 -0.52
CA ALA A 60 -21.90 -6.45 -0.54
C ALA A 60 -21.51 -5.01 -0.17
N ASN A 61 -20.40 -4.84 0.56
CA ASN A 61 -19.90 -3.53 1.00
C ASN A 61 -18.59 -3.16 0.30
N TYR A 62 -18.30 -3.73 -0.87
CA TYR A 62 -17.13 -3.37 -1.64
C TYR A 62 -17.11 -1.86 -1.96
N PRO A 63 -16.03 -1.12 -1.63
CA PRO A 63 -16.05 0.34 -1.61
C PRO A 63 -16.18 0.99 -3.00
N TYR A 64 -15.98 0.21 -4.06
CA TYR A 64 -16.01 0.70 -5.44
C TYR A 64 -17.20 0.18 -6.24
N GLY A 65 -18.31 -0.17 -5.58
CA GLY A 65 -19.53 -0.68 -6.21
C GLY A 65 -19.63 -2.20 -6.17
N ILE A 66 -19.72 -2.86 -7.31
CA ILE A 66 -19.77 -4.33 -7.40
C ILE A 66 -18.34 -4.87 -7.39
N MET A 67 -18.08 -5.86 -6.53
CA MET A 67 -16.76 -6.50 -6.50
C MET A 67 -16.53 -7.26 -7.83
N PRO A 68 -15.39 -7.02 -8.52
CA PRO A 68 -15.08 -7.69 -9.77
C PRO A 68 -14.99 -9.22 -9.60
N GLN A 69 -15.49 -9.97 -10.60
CA GLN A 69 -15.49 -11.43 -10.54
C GLN A 69 -14.07 -12.01 -10.41
N GLU A 70 -13.09 -11.42 -11.08
CA GLU A 70 -11.68 -11.84 -10.99
C GLU A 70 -11.14 -11.73 -9.56
N LYS A 71 -11.59 -10.73 -8.79
CA LYS A 71 -11.23 -10.59 -7.38
C LYS A 71 -11.92 -11.66 -6.53
N ILE A 72 -13.20 -11.94 -6.78
CA ILE A 72 -13.95 -13.01 -6.12
C ILE A 72 -13.24 -14.35 -6.37
N ASP A 73 -12.93 -14.67 -7.61
CA ASP A 73 -12.27 -15.91 -8.01
C ASP A 73 -10.87 -16.02 -7.36
N CYS A 74 -10.12 -14.92 -7.30
CA CYS A 74 -8.82 -14.87 -6.64
C CYS A 74 -8.93 -15.21 -5.14
N VAL A 75 -9.87 -14.61 -4.44
CA VAL A 75 -10.09 -14.84 -3.00
C VAL A 75 -10.55 -16.27 -2.74
N GLU A 76 -11.57 -16.73 -3.46
CA GLU A 76 -12.17 -18.05 -3.25
C GLU A 76 -11.20 -19.18 -3.61
N SER A 77 -10.47 -19.07 -4.73
CA SER A 77 -9.45 -20.06 -5.10
C SER A 77 -8.27 -20.07 -4.16
N THR A 78 -7.86 -18.91 -3.64
CA THR A 78 -6.75 -18.82 -2.66
C THR A 78 -7.14 -19.50 -1.36
N VAL A 79 -8.34 -19.24 -0.84
CA VAL A 79 -8.82 -19.87 0.41
C VAL A 79 -9.01 -21.37 0.23
N ALA A 80 -9.57 -21.82 -0.89
CA ALA A 80 -9.71 -23.24 -1.18
C ALA A 80 -8.36 -23.96 -1.16
N GLN A 81 -7.35 -23.41 -1.84
CA GLN A 81 -6.01 -23.98 -1.86
C GLN A 81 -5.32 -23.92 -0.49
N LEU A 82 -5.46 -22.81 0.27
CA LEU A 82 -4.88 -22.69 1.62
C LEU A 82 -5.44 -23.71 2.59
N LEU A 83 -6.73 -24.01 2.52
CA LEU A 83 -7.42 -24.90 3.46
C LEU A 83 -7.48 -26.35 2.98
N GLU A 84 -6.93 -26.65 1.81
CA GLU A 84 -6.78 -28.01 1.31
C GLU A 84 -6.02 -28.87 2.31
N GLU A 85 -6.53 -30.08 2.60
CA GLU A 85 -5.88 -31.06 3.46
C GLU A 85 -4.97 -31.98 2.66
N GLY A 86 -3.88 -32.45 3.26
CA GLY A 86 -2.94 -33.37 2.63
C GLY A 86 -1.50 -33.15 3.07
N GLU A 87 -0.58 -33.88 2.47
CA GLU A 87 0.85 -33.92 2.83
C GLU A 87 1.52 -32.55 2.72
N HIS A 88 1.07 -31.71 1.79
CA HIS A 88 1.61 -30.35 1.54
C HIS A 88 0.79 -29.23 2.18
N ALA A 89 -0.14 -29.55 3.05
CA ALA A 89 -1.07 -28.58 3.65
C ALA A 89 -0.39 -27.48 4.48
N GLU A 90 0.81 -27.73 4.99
CA GLU A 90 1.62 -26.76 5.76
C GLU A 90 2.52 -25.88 4.89
N GLU A 91 2.66 -26.20 3.60
CA GLU A 91 3.44 -25.38 2.68
C GLU A 91 2.72 -24.06 2.40
N PRO A 92 3.47 -22.96 2.23
CA PRO A 92 2.85 -21.65 2.05
C PRO A 92 2.12 -21.52 0.71
N GLY A 93 1.03 -20.73 0.70
CA GLY A 93 0.53 -20.09 -0.49
C GLY A 93 1.23 -18.76 -0.72
N LEU A 94 1.24 -18.28 -1.97
CA LEU A 94 1.71 -16.95 -2.33
C LEU A 94 0.59 -16.15 -2.97
N LEU A 95 0.29 -14.98 -2.39
CA LEU A 95 -0.51 -13.94 -3.01
C LEU A 95 0.43 -12.93 -3.67
N LEU A 96 0.56 -13.00 -4.98
CA LEU A 96 1.42 -12.14 -5.77
C LEU A 96 0.60 -11.02 -6.40
N GLY A 97 1.00 -9.79 -6.15
CA GLY A 97 0.35 -8.65 -6.77
C GLY A 97 1.34 -7.56 -7.15
N LYS A 98 1.05 -6.80 -8.19
CA LYS A 98 1.83 -5.63 -8.57
C LYS A 98 1.93 -4.63 -7.41
N ILE A 99 2.86 -3.69 -7.49
CA ILE A 99 3.01 -2.64 -6.48
C ILE A 99 1.73 -1.81 -6.43
N GLN A 100 1.15 -1.64 -5.22
CA GLN A 100 -0.08 -0.85 -4.99
C GLN A 100 -1.32 -1.31 -5.79
N CYS A 101 -1.43 -2.59 -6.12
CA CYS A 101 -2.58 -3.15 -6.85
C CYS A 101 -3.73 -3.62 -5.94
N GLY A 102 -3.71 -3.33 -4.63
CA GLY A 102 -4.75 -3.78 -3.71
C GLY A 102 -4.48 -5.09 -2.97
N LYS A 103 -3.20 -5.52 -2.85
CA LYS A 103 -2.83 -6.73 -2.10
C LYS A 103 -3.40 -6.77 -0.69
N THR A 104 -3.34 -5.64 0.04
CA THR A 104 -3.85 -5.56 1.42
C THR A 104 -5.34 -5.82 1.49
N ASP A 105 -6.11 -5.17 0.64
CA ASP A 105 -7.55 -5.34 0.51
C ASP A 105 -7.92 -6.79 0.14
N THR A 106 -7.14 -7.41 -0.77
CA THR A 106 -7.36 -8.81 -1.16
C THR A 106 -7.04 -9.79 -0.01
N PHE A 107 -5.95 -9.60 0.76
CA PHE A 107 -5.69 -10.52 1.87
C PHE A 107 -6.66 -10.31 3.05
N GLU A 108 -7.21 -9.12 3.25
CA GLU A 108 -8.30 -8.89 4.19
C GLU A 108 -9.54 -9.69 3.79
N ASP A 109 -9.92 -9.69 2.51
CA ASP A 109 -11.01 -10.52 1.98
C ASP A 109 -10.72 -12.02 2.17
N ILE A 110 -9.49 -12.47 1.91
CA ILE A 110 -9.04 -13.87 2.15
C ILE A 110 -9.20 -14.24 3.63
N ILE A 111 -8.83 -13.37 4.57
CA ILE A 111 -9.03 -13.60 6.01
C ILE A 111 -10.51 -13.75 6.33
N GLY A 112 -11.36 -12.87 5.77
CA GLY A 112 -12.81 -12.91 5.97
C GLY A 112 -13.42 -14.25 5.53
N LEU A 113 -13.13 -14.70 4.33
CA LEU A 113 -13.60 -16.00 3.83
C LEU A 113 -12.98 -17.17 4.61
N ALA A 114 -11.71 -17.10 4.98
CA ALA A 114 -11.07 -18.15 5.79
C ALA A 114 -11.74 -18.30 7.16
N PHE A 115 -12.18 -17.20 7.76
CA PHE A 115 -12.97 -17.24 9.00
C PHE A 115 -14.30 -17.97 8.81
N ASP A 116 -15.03 -17.73 7.72
CA ASP A 116 -16.25 -18.47 7.41
C ASP A 116 -15.96 -19.96 7.16
N LYS A 117 -14.80 -20.29 6.62
CA LYS A 117 -14.36 -21.69 6.39
C LYS A 117 -13.71 -22.35 7.61
N GLY A 118 -13.85 -21.74 8.78
CA GLY A 118 -13.51 -22.38 10.05
C GLY A 118 -12.13 -22.04 10.63
N VAL A 119 -11.41 -21.06 10.07
CA VAL A 119 -10.25 -20.46 10.73
C VAL A 119 -10.74 -19.65 11.94
N ASP A 120 -10.02 -19.72 13.06
CA ASP A 120 -10.37 -19.03 14.31
C ASP A 120 -9.61 -17.73 14.48
N ILE A 121 -8.31 -17.75 14.10
CA ILE A 121 -7.38 -16.64 14.34
C ILE A 121 -6.60 -16.34 13.06
N ALA A 122 -6.51 -15.06 12.69
CA ALA A 122 -5.60 -14.57 11.68
C ALA A 122 -4.44 -13.80 12.34
N ILE A 123 -3.21 -14.13 11.98
CA ILE A 123 -2.01 -13.38 12.38
C ILE A 123 -1.49 -12.64 11.16
N VAL A 124 -1.50 -11.31 11.22
CA VAL A 124 -0.96 -10.47 10.14
C VAL A 124 0.43 -9.98 10.54
N ILE A 125 1.45 -10.52 9.90
CA ILE A 125 2.83 -10.11 10.12
C ILE A 125 3.17 -9.04 9.10
N THR A 126 3.41 -7.79 9.54
CA THR A 126 3.68 -6.66 8.65
C THR A 126 5.07 -6.07 8.87
N LYS A 127 5.65 -5.54 7.78
CA LYS A 127 6.95 -4.85 7.77
C LYS A 127 6.82 -3.45 8.35
N GLY A 128 7.89 -2.94 8.93
CA GLY A 128 8.14 -1.52 9.05
C GLY A 128 7.94 -0.89 10.41
N THR A 129 7.41 0.33 10.41
CA THR A 129 7.31 1.22 11.55
C THR A 129 6.02 0.98 12.34
N LYS A 130 5.93 1.54 13.56
CA LYS A 130 4.67 1.55 14.35
C LYS A 130 3.53 2.21 13.57
N ALA A 131 3.82 3.20 12.75
CA ALA A 131 2.84 3.89 11.92
C ALA A 131 2.17 2.94 10.91
N LEU A 132 2.92 2.05 10.26
CA LEU A 132 2.37 1.06 9.32
C LEU A 132 1.50 0.01 10.02
N VAL A 133 1.90 -0.46 11.21
CA VAL A 133 1.06 -1.35 12.02
C VAL A 133 -0.27 -0.70 12.35
N ASN A 134 -0.23 0.56 12.83
CA ASN A 134 -1.43 1.32 13.14
C ASN A 134 -2.31 1.53 11.89
N GLN A 135 -1.70 1.81 10.74
CA GLN A 135 -2.42 1.96 9.47
C GLN A 135 -3.14 0.66 9.07
N THR A 136 -2.45 -0.49 9.16
CA THR A 136 -3.05 -1.80 8.90
C THR A 136 -4.23 -2.07 9.85
N ILE A 137 -4.05 -1.84 11.15
CA ILE A 137 -5.11 -2.01 12.15
C ILE A 137 -6.30 -1.10 11.88
N MET A 138 -6.06 0.19 11.55
CA MET A 138 -7.13 1.14 11.25
C MET A 138 -7.90 0.75 9.99
N ARG A 139 -7.19 0.28 8.95
CA ARG A 139 -7.82 -0.23 7.72
C ARG A 139 -8.69 -1.43 8.04
N MET A 140 -8.16 -2.47 8.66
CA MET A 140 -8.93 -3.65 9.05
C MET A 140 -10.14 -3.32 9.94
N LYS A 141 -10.00 -2.37 10.89
CA LYS A 141 -11.12 -1.89 11.71
C LYS A 141 -12.20 -1.16 10.89
N LYS A 142 -11.81 -0.49 9.81
CA LYS A 142 -12.74 0.16 8.88
C LYS A 142 -13.45 -0.88 8.02
N ASP A 143 -12.71 -1.83 7.46
CA ASP A 143 -13.24 -2.81 6.52
C ASP A 143 -14.08 -3.89 7.23
N TYR A 144 -13.68 -4.26 8.45
CA TYR A 144 -14.44 -5.16 9.33
C TYR A 144 -15.40 -4.44 10.29
N LYS A 145 -15.76 -3.16 10.03
CA LYS A 145 -16.65 -2.37 10.93
C LYS A 145 -18.00 -3.02 11.19
N TRP A 146 -18.50 -3.83 10.27
CA TRP A 146 -19.79 -4.55 10.34
C TRP A 146 -19.79 -5.70 11.34
N PHE A 147 -18.63 -6.16 11.78
CA PHE A 147 -18.45 -7.35 12.62
C PHE A 147 -18.09 -6.98 14.07
N LYS A 148 -18.58 -5.85 14.57
CA LYS A 148 -18.42 -5.46 15.97
C LYS A 148 -19.48 -6.13 16.84
N ALA A 149 -19.13 -6.43 18.10
CA ALA A 149 -20.02 -7.12 19.05
C ALA A 149 -21.38 -6.42 19.28
N SER A 150 -21.45 -5.08 19.07
CA SER A 150 -22.68 -4.29 19.19
C SER A 150 -23.62 -4.45 18.02
N ASP A 151 -23.09 -4.80 16.82
CA ASP A 151 -23.80 -4.69 15.55
C ASP A 151 -23.98 -6.06 14.89
N SER A 152 -23.31 -7.10 15.40
CA SER A 152 -23.35 -8.45 14.83
C SER A 152 -24.68 -9.13 15.17
N LEU A 153 -25.39 -9.55 14.13
CA LEU A 153 -26.64 -10.32 14.22
C LEU A 153 -26.40 -11.77 14.72
N ASP A 154 -25.17 -12.24 14.65
CA ASP A 154 -24.68 -13.52 15.20
C ASP A 154 -23.35 -13.28 15.92
N GLN A 155 -23.23 -13.74 17.19
CA GLN A 155 -22.00 -13.65 17.95
C GLN A 155 -20.79 -14.31 17.25
N ARG A 156 -21.04 -15.30 16.38
CA ARG A 156 -19.99 -15.99 15.59
C ARG A 156 -19.34 -15.12 14.54
N SER A 157 -19.97 -14.05 14.12
CA SER A 157 -19.45 -13.10 13.10
C SER A 157 -18.69 -11.92 13.71
N THR A 158 -18.50 -11.85 15.02
CA THR A 158 -17.71 -10.79 15.66
C THR A 158 -16.23 -10.96 15.37
N ILE A 159 -15.55 -9.90 14.90
CA ILE A 159 -14.11 -9.87 14.65
C ILE A 159 -13.42 -8.91 15.62
N ASN A 160 -12.51 -9.45 16.42
CA ASN A 160 -11.68 -8.69 17.36
C ASN A 160 -10.29 -8.48 16.78
N ILE A 161 -9.81 -7.23 16.74
CA ILE A 161 -8.51 -6.86 16.13
C ILE A 161 -7.59 -6.28 17.20
N TYR A 162 -6.39 -6.86 17.34
CA TYR A 162 -5.40 -6.49 18.33
C TYR A 162 -4.04 -6.17 17.70
N ASP A 163 -3.33 -5.17 18.23
CA ASP A 163 -1.88 -5.13 18.12
C ASP A 163 -1.29 -6.09 19.15
N ILE A 164 -0.32 -6.90 18.77
CA ILE A 164 0.40 -7.79 19.71
C ILE A 164 1.02 -7.01 20.88
N MET A 165 1.36 -5.72 20.65
CA MET A 165 1.94 -4.85 21.66
C MET A 165 0.93 -4.40 22.72
N ASP A 166 -0.37 -4.36 22.38
CA ASP A 166 -1.45 -3.95 23.27
C ASP A 166 -2.00 -5.12 24.10
N ILE A 167 -1.63 -6.36 23.76
CA ILE A 167 -2.02 -7.53 24.56
C ILE A 167 -1.22 -7.53 25.87
N GLY A 168 -1.95 -7.38 26.97
CA GLY A 168 -1.38 -7.30 28.32
C GLY A 168 -0.68 -8.58 28.81
N ARG A 169 -0.18 -8.54 30.06
CA ARG A 169 0.50 -9.68 30.69
C ARG A 169 -0.41 -10.89 30.88
N ASP A 170 -1.70 -10.66 31.04
CA ASP A 170 -2.71 -11.72 31.26
C ASP A 170 -3.13 -12.42 29.96
N GLY A 171 -2.60 -12.00 28.81
CA GLY A 171 -2.93 -12.58 27.52
C GLY A 171 -4.35 -12.24 27.05
N LEU A 172 -4.92 -13.12 26.21
CA LEU A 172 -6.30 -13.02 25.72
C LEU A 172 -7.23 -13.88 26.58
N LYS A 173 -8.42 -13.38 26.85
CA LYS A 173 -9.45 -14.13 27.57
C LYS A 173 -10.08 -15.17 26.65
N GLN A 174 -10.12 -16.42 27.07
CA GLN A 174 -10.65 -17.54 26.28
C GLN A 174 -12.08 -17.29 25.80
N ALA A 175 -12.97 -16.85 26.70
CA ALA A 175 -14.36 -16.56 26.36
C ALA A 175 -14.51 -15.54 25.22
N LYS A 176 -13.59 -14.54 25.15
CA LYS A 176 -13.62 -13.52 24.10
C LYS A 176 -13.13 -14.05 22.74
N VAL A 177 -12.18 -14.97 22.74
CA VAL A 177 -11.70 -15.62 21.52
C VAL A 177 -12.72 -16.64 21.01
N GLU A 178 -13.43 -17.33 21.92
CA GLU A 178 -14.44 -18.33 21.57
C GLU A 178 -15.77 -17.71 21.12
N SER A 179 -16.06 -16.47 21.52
CA SER A 179 -17.28 -15.76 21.10
C SER A 179 -17.19 -15.12 19.73
N GLY A 180 -16.06 -15.24 19.01
CA GLY A 180 -15.89 -14.62 17.69
C GLY A 180 -14.57 -15.00 17.04
N LYS A 181 -14.22 -14.25 16.02
CA LYS A 181 -12.95 -14.38 15.29
C LYS A 181 -11.92 -13.37 15.82
N THR A 182 -10.64 -13.68 15.66
CA THR A 182 -9.56 -12.85 16.21
C THR A 182 -8.51 -12.56 15.13
N VAL A 183 -8.16 -11.27 14.98
CA VAL A 183 -7.00 -10.84 14.19
C VAL A 183 -5.95 -10.28 15.14
N ILE A 184 -4.71 -10.71 15.00
CA ILE A 184 -3.56 -10.17 15.73
C ILE A 184 -2.56 -9.62 14.72
N VAL A 185 -2.31 -8.33 14.75
CA VAL A 185 -1.30 -7.67 13.91
C VAL A 185 0.03 -7.66 14.65
N CYS A 186 1.06 -8.17 14.00
CA CYS A 186 2.40 -8.32 14.56
C CYS A 186 3.44 -7.72 13.62
N LYS A 187 4.31 -6.87 14.14
CA LYS A 187 5.41 -6.29 13.37
C LYS A 187 6.54 -7.31 13.19
N LYS A 188 7.16 -7.38 12.00
CA LYS A 188 8.39 -8.14 11.72
C LYS A 188 9.59 -7.59 12.50
N GLN A 189 9.58 -7.82 13.79
CA GLN A 189 10.64 -7.44 14.74
C GLN A 189 10.79 -8.53 15.79
N ALA A 190 12.02 -8.91 16.12
CA ALA A 190 12.30 -10.03 17.02
C ALA A 190 11.50 -9.98 18.32
N ARG A 191 11.42 -8.82 18.98
CA ARG A 191 10.65 -8.65 20.23
C ARG A 191 9.14 -8.86 20.06
N ASN A 192 8.56 -8.48 18.91
CA ASN A 192 7.14 -8.69 18.67
C ASN A 192 6.83 -10.16 18.37
N MET A 193 7.74 -10.82 17.63
CA MET A 193 7.65 -12.26 17.37
C MET A 193 7.81 -13.07 18.68
N GLU A 194 8.74 -12.69 19.56
CA GLU A 194 8.88 -13.28 20.90
C GLU A 194 7.58 -13.17 21.71
N ARG A 195 6.93 -11.99 21.68
CA ARG A 195 5.63 -11.79 22.35
C ARG A 195 4.51 -12.65 21.77
N LEU A 196 4.51 -12.83 20.44
CA LEU A 196 3.52 -13.68 19.77
C LEU A 196 3.70 -15.15 20.18
N ILE A 197 4.93 -15.64 20.19
CA ILE A 197 5.28 -16.99 20.67
C ILE A 197 4.86 -17.14 22.14
N GLU A 198 5.28 -16.21 23.02
CA GLU A 198 4.94 -16.21 24.44
C GLU A 198 3.42 -16.17 24.68
N LEU A 199 2.65 -15.45 23.85
CA LEU A 199 1.19 -15.42 23.94
C LEU A 199 0.59 -16.81 23.75
N PHE A 200 1.03 -17.53 22.73
CA PHE A 200 0.50 -18.86 22.43
C PHE A 200 1.03 -19.94 23.37
N GLU A 201 2.28 -19.84 23.80
CA GLU A 201 2.89 -20.88 24.65
C GLU A 201 2.51 -20.76 26.12
N HIS A 202 2.46 -19.53 26.65
CA HIS A 202 2.42 -19.31 28.10
C HIS A 202 1.22 -18.46 28.54
N LYS A 203 0.91 -17.35 27.88
CA LYS A 203 -0.14 -16.43 28.36
C LYS A 203 -1.56 -16.90 28.02
N SER A 204 -1.73 -17.51 26.86
CA SER A 204 -3.03 -17.98 26.37
C SER A 204 -2.90 -19.35 25.68
N PRO A 205 -2.45 -20.39 26.40
CA PRO A 205 -2.09 -21.68 25.79
C PRO A 205 -3.26 -22.39 25.10
N PHE A 206 -4.52 -22.03 25.39
CA PHE A 206 -5.70 -22.50 24.67
C PHE A 206 -5.69 -22.16 23.19
N LEU A 207 -4.94 -21.11 22.78
CA LEU A 207 -4.77 -20.70 21.38
C LEU A 207 -4.07 -21.78 20.54
N LYS A 208 -3.26 -22.65 21.15
CA LYS A 208 -2.62 -23.77 20.46
C LYS A 208 -3.63 -24.72 19.80
N LYS A 209 -4.85 -24.78 20.32
CA LYS A 209 -5.93 -25.66 19.80
C LYS A 209 -6.75 -24.99 18.68
N LYS A 210 -6.47 -23.73 18.38
CA LYS A 210 -7.20 -22.96 17.37
C LYS A 210 -6.59 -23.14 15.99
N LYS A 211 -7.43 -23.02 14.94
CA LYS A 211 -7.01 -22.99 13.56
C LYS A 211 -6.50 -21.59 13.22
N VAL A 212 -5.24 -21.48 12.81
CA VAL A 212 -4.56 -20.22 12.59
C VAL A 212 -4.21 -20.04 11.12
N LEU A 213 -4.52 -18.85 10.57
CA LEU A 213 -4.00 -18.37 9.30
C LEU A 213 -2.95 -17.29 9.57
N VAL A 214 -1.73 -17.49 9.14
CA VAL A 214 -0.69 -16.47 9.15
C VAL A 214 -0.62 -15.82 7.78
N VAL A 215 -0.78 -14.50 7.73
CA VAL A 215 -0.56 -13.66 6.54
C VAL A 215 0.73 -12.90 6.74
N ASP A 216 1.71 -13.15 5.91
CA ASP A 216 3.04 -12.54 5.95
C ASP A 216 3.15 -11.47 4.85
N ASP A 217 2.79 -10.23 5.19
CA ASP A 217 2.84 -9.10 4.28
C ASP A 217 4.29 -8.66 4.06
N GLU A 218 4.66 -8.36 2.80
CA GLU A 218 6.03 -8.14 2.34
C GLU A 218 6.94 -9.34 2.72
N ALA A 219 6.53 -10.55 2.32
CA ALA A 219 7.17 -11.80 2.72
C ALA A 219 8.61 -11.95 2.20
N ASP A 220 8.99 -11.20 1.17
CA ASP A 220 10.36 -11.09 0.67
C ASP A 220 11.30 -10.33 1.62
N PHE A 221 10.74 -9.55 2.58
CA PHE A 221 11.52 -8.81 3.55
C PHE A 221 11.62 -9.53 4.89
N ALA A 222 12.83 -9.75 5.37
CA ALA A 222 13.17 -10.31 6.69
C ALA A 222 12.59 -11.70 7.02
N SER A 223 11.58 -12.16 6.27
CA SER A 223 10.98 -13.47 6.48
C SER A 223 11.88 -14.62 5.99
N ARG A 224 12.86 -14.30 5.15
CA ARG A 224 13.74 -15.28 4.47
C ARG A 224 15.18 -14.79 4.29
N ASN A 225 15.83 -14.39 5.36
CA ASN A 225 17.25 -14.04 5.31
C ASN A 225 18.11 -15.18 5.87
N TYR A 226 18.87 -15.83 4.98
CA TYR A 226 19.99 -16.66 5.36
C TYR A 226 21.23 -15.77 5.44
N GLN A 227 21.90 -15.75 6.58
CA GLN A 227 23.14 -15.02 6.74
C GLN A 227 24.31 -16.00 6.62
N ASN A 228 25.25 -15.70 5.73
CA ASN A 228 26.54 -16.35 5.77
C ASN A 228 27.31 -15.77 6.95
N VAL A 229 27.43 -16.52 8.03
CA VAL A 229 28.34 -16.17 9.10
C VAL A 229 29.75 -16.48 8.59
N LYS A 230 30.57 -15.44 8.38
CA LYS A 230 32.00 -15.62 8.19
C LYS A 230 32.56 -16.15 9.50
N LEU A 231 32.89 -17.44 9.54
CA LEU A 231 33.71 -17.97 10.63
C LEU A 231 35.08 -17.29 10.53
N GLU A 232 35.62 -16.86 11.66
CA GLU A 232 37.01 -16.43 11.74
C GLU A 232 37.89 -17.53 11.15
N ALA A 233 38.81 -17.16 10.26
CA ALA A 233 39.71 -18.10 9.62
C ALA A 233 40.49 -18.83 10.69
N LYS A 234 40.16 -20.10 10.94
CA LYS A 234 41.00 -20.98 11.75
C LYS A 234 42.17 -21.40 10.86
N THR A 235 43.33 -21.10 11.30
CA THR A 235 44.57 -21.66 10.76
C THR A 235 44.87 -22.99 11.48
N ASP A 236 45.36 -23.98 10.76
CA ASP A 236 45.89 -25.19 11.36
C ASP A 236 47.18 -24.90 12.17
N GLU A 237 47.69 -25.92 12.84
CA GLU A 237 48.92 -25.79 13.64
C GLU A 237 50.16 -25.35 12.83
N ASN A 238 50.08 -25.34 11.49
CA ASN A 238 51.10 -24.94 10.54
C ASN A 238 50.82 -23.57 9.92
N GLY A 239 49.74 -22.87 10.34
CA GLY A 239 49.40 -21.53 9.84
C GLY A 239 48.70 -21.56 8.46
N ALA A 240 48.32 -22.72 7.92
CA ALA A 240 47.57 -22.81 6.67
C ALA A 240 46.07 -22.57 6.89
N PRO A 241 45.36 -21.83 6.04
CA PRO A 241 43.94 -21.59 6.16
C PRO A 241 43.18 -22.91 6.00
N VAL A 242 42.48 -23.35 7.05
CA VAL A 242 41.53 -24.47 6.98
C VAL A 242 40.33 -23.99 6.19
N SER A 243 39.87 -24.82 5.26
CA SER A 243 38.73 -24.58 4.38
C SER A 243 37.53 -24.01 5.22
N GLN A 244 37.18 -22.77 4.92
CA GLN A 244 36.02 -22.12 5.55
C GLN A 244 34.72 -22.75 5.01
N THR A 245 34.10 -23.61 5.75
CA THR A 245 32.68 -23.92 5.59
C THR A 245 31.90 -22.71 6.10
N SER A 246 31.33 -21.92 5.19
CA SER A 246 30.41 -20.86 5.59
C SER A 246 29.20 -21.49 6.27
N GLU A 247 29.04 -21.32 7.58
CA GLU A 247 27.82 -21.70 8.26
C GLU A 247 26.70 -20.74 7.82
N VAL A 248 25.64 -21.33 7.25
CA VAL A 248 24.44 -20.58 6.88
C VAL A 248 23.51 -20.62 8.08
N THR A 249 23.21 -19.46 8.68
CA THR A 249 22.24 -19.35 9.75
C THR A 249 20.99 -18.60 9.25
N MET A 250 19.82 -19.06 9.70
CA MET A 250 18.60 -18.28 9.51
C MET A 250 18.67 -16.98 10.29
N ALA A 251 18.23 -15.88 9.68
CA ALA A 251 18.03 -14.65 10.42
C ALA A 251 16.98 -14.88 11.52
N LYS A 252 17.20 -14.27 12.69
CA LYS A 252 16.37 -14.47 13.90
C LYS A 252 14.87 -14.37 13.63
N ILE A 253 14.41 -13.43 12.80
CA ILE A 253 12.99 -13.26 12.50
C ILE A 253 12.44 -14.43 11.68
N SER A 254 13.21 -14.92 10.70
CA SER A 254 12.81 -16.09 9.89
C SER A 254 12.64 -17.32 10.76
N GLN A 255 13.56 -17.54 11.69
CA GLN A 255 13.48 -18.64 12.63
C GLN A 255 12.27 -18.51 13.56
N GLN A 256 12.01 -17.31 14.10
CA GLN A 256 10.85 -17.08 14.97
C GLN A 256 9.52 -17.29 14.24
N ILE A 257 9.42 -16.95 12.95
CA ILE A 257 8.22 -17.25 12.15
C ILE A 257 8.07 -18.76 11.99
N ASP A 258 9.15 -19.48 11.71
CA ASP A 258 9.13 -20.93 11.57
C ASP A 258 8.76 -21.63 12.88
N ASP A 259 9.34 -21.19 14.00
CA ASP A 259 9.03 -21.70 15.34
C ASP A 259 7.57 -21.43 15.71
N PHE A 260 7.05 -20.21 15.43
CA PHE A 260 5.65 -19.89 15.68
C PHE A 260 4.69 -20.80 14.93
N ARG A 261 4.96 -21.08 13.65
CA ARG A 261 4.09 -21.91 12.80
C ARG A 261 3.93 -23.35 13.31
N LYS A 262 4.86 -23.83 14.12
CA LYS A 262 4.82 -25.17 14.74
C LYS A 262 3.98 -25.23 16.03
N ILE A 263 3.60 -24.06 16.58
CA ILE A 263 2.90 -23.99 17.87
C ILE A 263 1.39 -24.29 17.74
N PRO A 264 0.62 -23.69 16.79
CA PRO A 264 -0.79 -24.03 16.60
C PRO A 264 -0.96 -25.45 16.04
N GLY A 265 -2.02 -26.15 16.48
CA GLY A 265 -2.32 -27.50 15.98
C GLY A 265 -2.66 -27.54 14.48
N LEU A 266 -3.17 -26.45 13.93
CA LEU A 266 -3.34 -26.21 12.49
C LEU A 266 -2.89 -24.80 12.18
N CYS A 267 -1.85 -24.66 11.35
CA CYS A 267 -1.36 -23.38 10.88
C CYS A 267 -1.32 -23.36 9.35
N ARG A 268 -2.03 -22.43 8.74
CA ARG A 268 -1.93 -22.10 7.31
C ARG A 268 -1.12 -20.83 7.14
N TYR A 269 -0.36 -20.73 6.05
CA TYR A 269 0.56 -19.63 5.85
C TYR A 269 0.44 -19.06 4.44
N LEU A 270 0.11 -17.77 4.35
CA LEU A 270 0.00 -17.02 3.12
C LEU A 270 1.10 -15.96 3.07
N GLN A 271 1.99 -16.09 2.12
CA GLN A 271 2.98 -15.07 1.78
C GLN A 271 2.35 -14.04 0.86
N VAL A 272 2.60 -12.75 1.08
CA VAL A 272 2.09 -11.66 0.27
C VAL A 272 3.26 -10.78 -0.16
N THR A 273 3.47 -10.57 -1.46
CA THR A 273 4.54 -9.71 -1.97
C THR A 273 4.30 -9.22 -3.40
N ALA A 274 5.02 -8.19 -3.82
CA ALA A 274 5.16 -7.77 -5.22
C ALA A 274 6.46 -8.28 -5.86
N THR A 275 7.44 -8.76 -5.05
CA THR A 275 8.79 -9.13 -5.49
C THR A 275 9.15 -10.55 -5.04
N PRO A 276 8.58 -11.60 -5.69
CA PRO A 276 8.59 -12.97 -5.19
C PRO A 276 9.91 -13.71 -5.40
N TYR A 277 10.92 -13.11 -6.02
CA TYR A 277 12.12 -13.82 -6.47
C TYR A 277 12.81 -14.63 -5.38
N CYS A 278 13.00 -14.03 -4.19
CA CYS A 278 13.67 -14.73 -3.09
C CYS A 278 12.83 -15.91 -2.53
N LEU A 279 11.52 -15.90 -2.74
CA LEU A 279 10.63 -16.98 -2.30
C LEU A 279 10.69 -18.19 -3.26
N TYR A 280 10.73 -17.92 -4.58
CA TYR A 280 10.83 -18.99 -5.57
C TYR A 280 12.23 -19.60 -5.68
N LEU A 281 13.27 -18.81 -5.40
CA LEU A 281 14.68 -19.25 -5.46
C LEU A 281 15.12 -20.00 -4.20
N GLN A 282 14.19 -20.35 -3.30
CA GLN A 282 14.49 -21.20 -2.16
C GLN A 282 14.98 -22.58 -2.62
N PRO A 283 15.96 -23.17 -1.93
CA PRO A 283 16.38 -24.54 -2.22
C PRO A 283 15.22 -25.52 -2.07
N GLN A 284 15.24 -26.58 -2.83
CA GLN A 284 14.28 -27.68 -2.65
C GLN A 284 14.80 -28.67 -1.59
N GLY A 285 13.88 -29.13 -0.75
CA GLY A 285 14.18 -30.11 0.29
C GLY A 285 14.60 -29.52 1.62
N GLU A 286 14.92 -30.39 2.56
CA GLU A 286 15.31 -30.00 3.91
C GLU A 286 16.75 -29.50 3.95
N LEU A 287 16.97 -28.40 4.61
CA LEU A 287 18.30 -27.85 4.88
C LEU A 287 18.70 -28.19 6.31
N ASN A 288 19.87 -28.83 6.47
CA ASN A 288 20.48 -28.97 7.79
C ASN A 288 21.34 -27.73 8.08
N LEU A 289 20.83 -26.87 8.94
CA LEU A 289 21.52 -25.68 9.42
C LEU A 289 21.97 -25.90 10.85
N ASN A 290 23.24 -26.27 11.03
CA ASN A 290 23.85 -26.51 12.36
C ASN A 290 23.07 -27.51 13.23
N GLY A 291 22.60 -28.60 12.64
CA GLY A 291 21.81 -29.63 13.33
C GLY A 291 20.32 -29.36 13.40
N ASN A 292 19.86 -28.19 12.96
CA ASN A 292 18.42 -27.89 12.83
C ASN A 292 17.97 -28.16 11.40
N ILE A 293 16.96 -29.04 11.27
CA ILE A 293 16.32 -29.30 9.97
C ILE A 293 15.32 -28.17 9.71
N VAL A 294 15.57 -27.40 8.65
CA VAL A 294 14.70 -26.32 8.19
C VAL A 294 14.13 -26.71 6.84
N LYS A 295 12.81 -26.69 6.73
CA LYS A 295 12.13 -26.83 5.43
C LYS A 295 12.09 -25.46 4.77
N PRO A 296 12.68 -25.27 3.57
CA PRO A 296 12.50 -24.04 2.83
C PRO A 296 11.01 -23.84 2.50
N PHE A 297 10.54 -22.60 2.63
CA PHE A 297 9.13 -22.30 2.40
C PHE A 297 8.89 -21.79 0.99
N LYS A 298 9.21 -22.60 0.00
CA LYS A 298 8.82 -22.33 -1.38
C LYS A 298 7.28 -22.35 -1.46
N PRO A 299 6.64 -21.38 -2.11
CA PRO A 299 5.21 -21.40 -2.28
C PRO A 299 4.74 -22.65 -3.02
N ARG A 300 3.72 -23.32 -2.48
CA ARG A 300 3.06 -24.46 -3.12
C ARG A 300 2.22 -24.02 -4.33
N PHE A 301 1.56 -22.87 -4.17
CA PHE A 301 0.75 -22.25 -5.22
C PHE A 301 0.94 -20.74 -5.21
N THR A 302 0.55 -20.10 -6.30
CA THR A 302 0.54 -18.66 -6.46
C THR A 302 -0.80 -18.19 -6.97
N SER A 303 -1.45 -17.31 -6.21
CA SER A 303 -2.62 -16.56 -6.64
C SER A 303 -2.21 -15.16 -7.07
N LEU A 304 -2.73 -14.71 -8.21
CA LEU A 304 -2.44 -13.38 -8.73
C LEU A 304 -3.55 -12.41 -8.32
N VAL A 305 -3.18 -11.33 -7.63
CA VAL A 305 -4.12 -10.24 -7.34
C VAL A 305 -4.50 -9.57 -8.67
N PRO A 306 -5.78 -9.53 -9.04
CA PRO A 306 -6.22 -8.83 -10.25
C PRO A 306 -5.93 -7.34 -10.15
N THR A 307 -5.58 -6.74 -11.27
CA THR A 307 -5.35 -5.29 -11.35
C THR A 307 -6.55 -4.63 -12.00
N HIS A 308 -6.97 -3.50 -11.46
CA HIS A 308 -8.00 -2.67 -12.06
C HIS A 308 -7.57 -2.19 -13.46
N GLU A 309 -8.51 -2.01 -14.38
CA GLU A 309 -8.23 -1.52 -15.75
C GLU A 309 -7.49 -0.17 -15.79
N TYR A 310 -7.72 0.70 -14.78
CA TYR A 310 -7.01 1.98 -14.64
C TYR A 310 -5.70 1.89 -13.84
N TYR A 311 -5.18 0.68 -13.61
CA TYR A 311 -3.92 0.52 -12.91
C TYR A 311 -2.75 1.02 -13.77
N ILE A 312 -2.01 1.98 -13.24
CA ILE A 312 -0.78 2.50 -13.85
C ILE A 312 0.42 1.95 -13.05
N GLY A 313 1.25 1.17 -13.71
CA GLY A 313 2.38 0.50 -13.07
C GLY A 313 3.63 0.47 -13.93
N GLY A 314 4.51 -0.51 -13.68
CA GLY A 314 5.80 -0.63 -14.35
C GLY A 314 5.72 -0.70 -15.88
N GLN A 315 4.63 -1.26 -16.41
CA GLN A 315 4.39 -1.30 -17.86
C GLN A 315 4.31 0.12 -18.44
N GLN A 316 3.46 0.97 -17.85
CA GLN A 316 3.26 2.34 -18.29
C GLN A 316 4.51 3.20 -18.03
N TYR A 317 5.11 3.05 -16.82
CA TYR A 317 6.26 3.86 -16.42
C TYR A 317 7.54 3.56 -17.20
N PHE A 318 7.81 2.30 -17.56
CA PHE A 318 9.12 1.90 -18.07
C PHE A 318 9.10 1.28 -19.48
N VAL A 319 7.95 0.85 -19.98
CA VAL A 319 7.84 0.27 -21.32
C VAL A 319 7.09 1.22 -22.25
N GLU A 320 5.86 1.59 -21.91
CA GLU A 320 5.04 2.46 -22.76
C GLU A 320 5.54 3.89 -22.79
N SER A 321 6.11 4.40 -21.70
CA SER A 321 6.74 5.73 -21.66
C SER A 321 7.95 5.88 -22.59
N ALA A 322 8.59 4.78 -22.98
CA ALA A 322 9.68 4.81 -23.95
C ALA A 322 9.20 5.05 -25.39
N ASN A 323 7.90 4.84 -25.66
CA ASN A 323 7.32 5.15 -26.95
C ASN A 323 6.88 6.63 -26.99
N ALA A 324 7.51 7.44 -27.87
CA ALA A 324 7.20 8.86 -28.03
C ALA A 324 5.76 9.13 -28.45
N ASP A 325 5.07 8.17 -29.07
CA ASP A 325 3.67 8.30 -29.50
C ASP A 325 2.65 7.91 -28.43
N SER A 326 3.10 7.30 -27.34
CA SER A 326 2.23 6.94 -26.20
C SER A 326 1.84 8.16 -25.37
N MET A 327 0.62 8.16 -24.82
CA MET A 327 0.20 9.14 -23.81
C MET A 327 1.10 9.10 -22.57
N TYR A 328 1.76 7.98 -22.28
CA TYR A 328 2.65 7.80 -21.15
C TYR A 328 4.07 8.29 -21.39
N SER A 329 4.39 8.83 -22.59
CA SER A 329 5.74 9.29 -22.94
C SER A 329 6.33 10.34 -22.00
N HIS A 330 5.47 11.09 -21.26
CA HIS A 330 5.87 12.10 -20.28
C HIS A 330 5.73 11.64 -18.81
N LEU A 331 5.43 10.34 -18.58
CA LEU A 331 5.23 9.81 -17.23
C LEU A 331 6.53 9.54 -16.47
N TYR A 332 7.62 9.27 -17.19
CA TYR A 332 8.93 8.97 -16.65
C TYR A 332 9.99 9.93 -17.20
N HIS A 333 10.71 10.59 -16.30
CA HIS A 333 11.84 11.46 -16.64
C HIS A 333 13.08 11.01 -15.88
N GLN A 334 14.15 10.69 -16.61
CA GLN A 334 15.43 10.36 -15.99
C GLN A 334 16.13 11.64 -15.52
N LEU A 335 16.46 11.69 -14.22
CA LEU A 335 17.26 12.79 -13.68
C LEU A 335 18.75 12.61 -13.99
N ASP A 336 19.45 13.72 -14.24
CA ASP A 336 20.91 13.73 -14.36
C ASP A 336 21.54 13.37 -13.00
N GLN A 337 22.59 12.54 -13.02
CA GLN A 337 23.34 12.16 -11.82
C GLN A 337 23.81 13.40 -11.03
N LYS A 338 24.19 14.48 -11.71
CA LYS A 338 24.57 15.73 -11.07
C LYS A 338 23.46 16.36 -10.20
N CYS A 339 22.18 16.16 -10.57
CA CYS A 339 21.06 16.60 -9.75
C CYS A 339 20.96 15.76 -8.47
N ILE A 340 21.16 14.45 -8.58
CA ILE A 340 21.18 13.54 -7.42
C ILE A 340 22.36 13.89 -6.50
N ASP A 341 23.54 14.16 -7.06
CA ASP A 341 24.74 14.53 -6.29
C ASP A 341 24.53 15.81 -5.48
N VAL A 342 23.87 16.83 -6.07
CA VAL A 342 23.53 18.08 -5.34
C VAL A 342 22.60 17.79 -4.16
N LEU A 343 21.69 16.84 -4.28
CA LEU A 343 20.74 16.47 -3.22
C LEU A 343 21.36 15.55 -2.15
N GLY A 344 22.42 14.81 -2.49
CA GLY A 344 23.14 13.92 -1.57
C GLY A 344 24.19 14.61 -0.69
N HIS A 345 24.65 15.81 -1.05
CA HIS A 345 25.73 16.48 -0.34
C HIS A 345 25.20 17.57 0.60
N GLU A 346 25.49 17.42 1.89
CA GLU A 346 25.22 18.45 2.89
C GLU A 346 26.35 19.50 2.89
N ASP A 347 26.17 20.61 2.20
CA ASP A 347 27.01 21.79 2.38
C ASP A 347 26.18 23.04 2.69
N LYS A 348 26.00 23.33 3.97
CA LYS A 348 25.16 24.42 4.49
C LYS A 348 25.57 25.80 3.99
N ARG A 349 26.83 25.96 3.57
CA ARG A 349 27.36 27.26 3.09
C ARG A 349 26.91 27.58 1.67
N TYR A 350 26.48 26.57 0.92
CA TYR A 350 26.22 26.68 -0.53
C TYR A 350 24.76 26.42 -0.93
N LEU A 351 23.79 26.54 -0.01
CA LEU A 351 22.37 26.31 -0.34
C LEU A 351 21.93 27.17 -1.54
N ASN A 352 22.25 28.48 -1.54
CA ASN A 352 21.89 29.35 -2.65
C ASN A 352 22.61 28.95 -3.96
N SER A 353 23.87 28.55 -3.87
CA SER A 353 24.62 28.06 -5.03
C SER A 353 24.04 26.73 -5.56
N ALA A 354 23.63 25.84 -4.68
CA ALA A 354 22.97 24.59 -5.08
C ALA A 354 21.67 24.88 -5.84
N VAL A 355 20.82 25.73 -5.31
CA VAL A 355 19.53 26.09 -5.89
C VAL A 355 19.68 26.88 -7.19
N SER A 356 20.69 27.76 -7.30
CA SER A 356 20.96 28.53 -8.53
C SER A 356 21.72 27.73 -9.60
N SER A 357 22.26 26.55 -9.26
CA SER A 357 23.00 25.70 -10.19
C SER A 357 22.11 25.15 -11.31
N GLY A 358 22.63 25.08 -12.54
CA GLY A 358 21.97 24.36 -13.63
C GLY A 358 21.78 22.86 -13.33
N ASN A 359 22.60 22.29 -12.45
CA ASN A 359 22.50 20.88 -12.07
C ASN A 359 21.20 20.53 -11.33
N ILE A 360 20.52 21.49 -10.69
CA ILE A 360 19.25 21.26 -9.96
C ILE A 360 18.02 21.34 -10.88
N TYR A 361 18.19 21.59 -12.17
CA TYR A 361 17.08 21.80 -13.11
C TYR A 361 16.07 20.63 -13.10
N GLY A 362 16.54 19.38 -13.02
CA GLY A 362 15.66 18.22 -12.98
C GLY A 362 14.68 18.23 -11.79
N LEU A 363 15.13 18.65 -10.59
CA LEU A 363 14.25 18.81 -9.44
C LEU A 363 13.33 20.02 -9.59
N THR A 364 13.82 21.13 -10.17
CA THR A 364 13.01 22.31 -10.49
C THR A 364 11.86 21.92 -11.41
N TYR A 365 12.16 21.22 -12.49
CA TYR A 365 11.16 20.69 -13.43
C TYR A 365 10.13 19.79 -12.72
N THR A 366 10.59 18.85 -11.89
CA THR A 366 9.72 17.93 -11.15
C THR A 366 8.76 18.67 -10.21
N LEU A 367 9.23 19.69 -9.48
CA LEU A 367 8.39 20.48 -8.59
C LEU A 367 7.39 21.35 -9.38
N VAL A 368 7.81 21.95 -10.48
CA VAL A 368 6.92 22.70 -11.37
C VAL A 368 5.84 21.77 -11.94
N ALA A 369 6.22 20.58 -12.44
CA ALA A 369 5.28 19.59 -12.96
C ALA A 369 4.27 19.14 -11.89
N TYR A 370 4.72 18.95 -10.66
CA TYR A 370 3.85 18.60 -9.53
C TYR A 370 2.79 19.68 -9.23
N PHE A 371 3.19 20.96 -9.17
CA PHE A 371 2.24 22.04 -8.93
C PHE A 371 1.28 22.22 -10.10
N MET A 372 1.76 22.12 -11.34
CA MET A 372 0.92 22.22 -12.54
C MET A 372 -0.08 21.06 -12.62
N ALA A 373 0.37 19.81 -12.43
CA ALA A 373 -0.52 18.66 -12.42
C ALA A 373 -1.59 18.77 -11.32
N THR A 374 -1.19 19.27 -10.13
CA THR A 374 -2.12 19.52 -9.03
C THR A 374 -3.17 20.58 -9.43
N ALA A 375 -2.74 21.70 -10.00
CA ALA A 375 -3.63 22.77 -10.44
C ALA A 375 -4.59 22.31 -11.54
N ILE A 376 -4.07 21.63 -12.58
CA ILE A 376 -4.88 21.05 -13.67
C ILE A 376 -5.98 20.15 -13.07
N ARG A 377 -5.61 19.22 -12.19
CA ARG A 377 -6.57 18.29 -11.62
C ARG A 377 -7.59 18.96 -10.71
N ARG A 378 -7.19 19.94 -9.89
CA ARG A 378 -8.12 20.74 -9.07
C ARG A 378 -9.14 21.48 -9.91
N ILE A 379 -8.73 22.09 -11.04
CA ILE A 379 -9.65 22.75 -11.97
C ILE A 379 -10.64 21.73 -12.56
N GLN A 380 -10.15 20.58 -13.03
CA GLN A 380 -10.97 19.52 -13.62
C GLN A 380 -12.03 18.96 -12.68
N VAL A 381 -11.74 18.88 -11.37
CA VAL A 381 -12.64 18.29 -10.36
C VAL A 381 -13.41 19.32 -9.54
N ARG A 382 -13.23 20.63 -9.78
CA ARG A 382 -13.81 21.72 -8.97
C ARG A 382 -15.32 21.63 -8.81
N ASN A 383 -16.02 21.12 -9.82
CA ASN A 383 -17.48 20.97 -9.85
C ASN A 383 -17.95 19.53 -9.64
N THR A 384 -17.10 18.69 -9.05
CA THR A 384 -17.42 17.29 -8.72
C THR A 384 -17.40 17.07 -7.20
N ASP A 385 -17.76 15.88 -6.76
CA ASP A 385 -17.67 15.49 -5.34
C ASP A 385 -16.22 15.49 -4.81
N ASN A 386 -15.22 15.51 -5.70
CA ASN A 386 -13.80 15.58 -5.39
C ASN A 386 -13.23 17.01 -5.36
N LYS A 387 -14.06 18.03 -5.12
CA LYS A 387 -13.65 19.46 -5.10
C LYS A 387 -12.49 19.77 -4.14
N ASP A 388 -12.31 18.97 -3.10
CA ASP A 388 -11.22 19.10 -2.12
C ASP A 388 -10.00 18.24 -2.49
N TYR A 389 -9.75 18.05 -3.78
CA TYR A 389 -8.66 17.24 -4.30
C TYR A 389 -7.29 17.66 -3.76
N LYS A 390 -6.60 16.69 -3.17
CA LYS A 390 -5.26 16.83 -2.60
C LYS A 390 -4.29 15.91 -3.32
N THR A 391 -3.05 16.37 -3.46
CA THR A 391 -1.96 15.59 -4.02
C THR A 391 -0.81 15.47 -3.04
N SER A 392 0.01 14.45 -3.20
CA SER A 392 1.24 14.27 -2.45
C SER A 392 2.38 13.91 -3.39
N ALA A 393 3.56 14.42 -3.12
CA ALA A 393 4.80 14.03 -3.79
C ALA A 393 5.79 13.48 -2.77
N ILE A 394 6.57 12.49 -3.17
CA ILE A 394 7.65 11.92 -2.35
C ILE A 394 8.97 12.20 -3.07
N ILE A 395 9.89 12.85 -2.36
CA ILE A 395 11.27 13.07 -2.81
C ILE A 395 12.17 12.20 -1.95
N HIS A 396 12.81 11.22 -2.58
CA HIS A 396 13.67 10.26 -1.88
C HIS A 396 14.87 9.92 -2.77
N VAL A 397 16.04 10.42 -2.43
CA VAL A 397 17.28 10.23 -3.18
C VAL A 397 18.35 9.50 -2.38
N GLU A 398 18.19 9.35 -1.07
CA GLU A 398 19.19 8.73 -0.21
C GLU A 398 18.57 8.14 1.06
N ILE A 399 19.22 7.10 1.60
CA ILE A 399 18.80 6.40 2.83
C ILE A 399 19.34 7.11 4.08
N ASP A 400 20.47 7.81 3.98
CA ASP A 400 21.10 8.46 5.13
C ASP A 400 20.26 9.66 5.61
N LYS A 401 19.76 9.53 6.85
CA LYS A 401 18.95 10.56 7.51
C LYS A 401 19.61 11.93 7.61
N LYS A 402 20.94 11.98 7.68
CA LYS A 402 21.68 13.25 7.79
C LYS A 402 21.47 14.15 6.58
N ASN A 403 21.21 13.55 5.42
CA ASN A 403 21.00 14.28 4.18
C ASN A 403 19.54 14.70 3.97
N HIS A 404 18.60 14.14 4.73
CA HIS A 404 17.18 14.50 4.59
C HIS A 404 16.88 15.96 4.96
N ASP A 405 17.59 16.53 5.96
CA ASP A 405 17.43 17.95 6.31
C ASP A 405 17.96 18.87 5.20
N TRP A 406 19.08 18.49 4.58
CA TRP A 406 19.60 19.19 3.41
C TRP A 406 18.61 19.16 2.24
N GLN A 407 18.09 18.00 1.89
CA GLN A 407 17.10 17.84 0.84
C GLN A 407 15.87 18.70 1.11
N LYS A 408 15.33 18.66 2.33
CA LYS A 408 14.20 19.49 2.73
C LYS A 408 14.48 20.98 2.49
N ARG A 409 15.62 21.49 2.92
CA ARG A 409 15.99 22.91 2.73
C ARG A 409 16.13 23.29 1.26
N VAL A 410 16.69 22.40 0.42
CA VAL A 410 16.79 22.61 -1.02
C VAL A 410 15.39 22.67 -1.65
N VAL A 411 14.52 21.73 -1.29
CA VAL A 411 13.14 21.68 -1.78
C VAL A 411 12.35 22.93 -1.37
N GLU A 412 12.40 23.29 -0.07
CA GLU A 412 11.72 24.50 0.43
C GLU A 412 12.21 25.76 -0.31
N ARG A 413 13.52 25.90 -0.51
CA ARG A 413 14.08 27.06 -1.21
C ARG A 413 13.67 27.08 -2.70
N LEU A 414 13.59 25.95 -3.38
CA LEU A 414 13.08 25.87 -4.75
C LEU A 414 11.59 26.22 -4.83
N ILE A 415 10.79 25.76 -3.87
CA ILE A 415 9.37 26.11 -3.78
C ILE A 415 9.20 27.62 -3.57
N ASP A 416 10.01 28.25 -2.70
CA ASP A 416 10.00 29.70 -2.53
C ASP A 416 10.35 30.42 -3.83
N SER A 417 11.32 29.93 -4.60
CA SER A 417 11.65 30.51 -5.92
C SER A 417 10.52 30.35 -6.94
N ILE A 418 9.86 29.17 -6.98
CA ILE A 418 8.68 28.92 -7.83
C ILE A 418 7.53 29.86 -7.43
N LYS A 419 7.30 30.01 -6.11
CA LYS A 419 6.27 30.91 -5.59
C LYS A 419 6.56 32.36 -6.00
N SER A 420 7.79 32.83 -5.82
CA SER A 420 8.15 34.19 -6.21
C SER A 420 7.98 34.42 -7.70
N ALA A 421 8.38 33.45 -8.54
CA ALA A 421 8.17 33.53 -9.98
C ALA A 421 6.68 33.68 -10.35
N ILE A 422 5.77 32.90 -9.72
CA ILE A 422 4.37 32.86 -10.14
C ILE A 422 3.52 33.93 -9.44
N VAL A 423 3.75 34.17 -8.13
CA VAL A 423 2.92 35.12 -7.34
C VAL A 423 3.41 36.55 -7.48
N ASP A 424 4.74 36.74 -7.46
CA ASP A 424 5.36 38.07 -7.53
C ASP A 424 5.77 38.45 -8.96
N GLU A 425 5.51 37.56 -9.93
CA GLU A 425 5.89 37.72 -11.36
C GLU A 425 7.39 37.96 -11.55
N ASP A 426 8.22 37.33 -10.71
CA ASP A 426 9.67 37.46 -10.75
C ASP A 426 10.24 36.62 -11.90
N HIS A 427 10.74 37.30 -12.93
CA HIS A 427 11.38 36.68 -14.09
C HIS A 427 12.91 36.50 -13.95
N SER A 428 13.48 36.69 -12.77
CA SER A 428 14.93 36.60 -12.56
C SER A 428 15.49 35.19 -12.76
N ASP A 429 14.70 34.14 -12.45
CA ASP A 429 15.08 32.76 -12.73
C ASP A 429 14.35 32.19 -13.94
N GLN A 430 14.93 32.38 -15.12
CA GLN A 430 14.37 31.91 -16.39
C GLN A 430 14.17 30.39 -16.44
N ARG A 431 14.88 29.58 -15.62
CA ARG A 431 14.74 28.12 -15.61
C ARG A 431 13.35 27.69 -15.16
N ILE A 432 12.73 28.44 -14.23
CA ILE A 432 11.39 28.16 -13.73
C ILE A 432 10.38 28.36 -14.86
N TRP A 433 10.48 29.46 -15.60
CA TRP A 433 9.58 29.77 -16.71
C TRP A 433 9.73 28.78 -17.86
N VAL A 434 10.97 28.40 -18.21
CA VAL A 434 11.24 27.34 -19.19
C VAL A 434 10.65 26.00 -18.74
N ALA A 435 10.78 25.65 -17.44
CA ALA A 435 10.18 24.45 -16.90
C ALA A 435 8.65 24.48 -16.96
N MET A 436 8.02 25.62 -16.65
CA MET A 436 6.56 25.80 -16.74
C MET A 436 6.05 25.58 -18.16
N GLU A 437 6.65 26.24 -19.13
CA GLU A 437 6.26 26.09 -20.52
C GLU A 437 6.42 24.64 -21.00
N SER A 438 7.58 24.03 -20.73
CA SER A 438 7.84 22.66 -21.13
C SER A 438 6.85 21.67 -20.47
N CYS A 439 6.63 21.79 -19.15
CA CYS A 439 5.67 20.94 -18.45
C CYS A 439 4.25 21.08 -18.98
N TYR A 440 3.81 22.32 -19.23
CA TYR A 440 2.47 22.54 -19.76
C TYR A 440 2.28 21.88 -21.13
N GLN A 441 3.25 22.04 -22.03
CA GLN A 441 3.22 21.41 -23.35
C GLN A 441 3.24 19.88 -23.27
N ASP A 442 3.96 19.31 -22.30
CA ASP A 442 4.01 17.87 -22.07
C ASP A 442 2.64 17.34 -21.59
N PHE A 443 1.95 18.07 -20.70
CA PHE A 443 0.59 17.72 -20.27
C PHE A 443 -0.43 17.82 -21.42
N VAL A 444 -0.35 18.86 -22.24
CA VAL A 444 -1.23 19.03 -23.42
C VAL A 444 -1.03 17.87 -24.39
N LYS A 445 0.20 17.58 -24.78
CA LYS A 445 0.51 16.48 -25.71
C LYS A 445 0.08 15.12 -25.18
N SER A 446 0.36 14.82 -23.90
CA SER A 446 -0.07 13.59 -23.27
C SER A 446 -1.60 13.47 -23.24
N ASN A 447 -2.30 14.54 -22.90
CA ASN A 447 -3.75 14.58 -22.86
C ASN A 447 -4.38 14.41 -24.25
N GLU A 448 -3.85 15.06 -25.28
CA GLU A 448 -4.31 14.92 -26.67
C GLU A 448 -4.21 13.47 -27.15
N LYS A 449 -3.08 12.80 -26.87
CA LYS A 449 -2.89 11.39 -27.20
C LYS A 449 -3.91 10.50 -26.48
N GLY A 450 -4.07 10.68 -25.16
CA GLY A 450 -5.04 9.90 -24.39
C GLY A 450 -6.49 10.14 -24.80
N ARG A 451 -6.84 11.33 -25.29
CA ARG A 451 -8.16 11.64 -25.84
C ARG A 451 -8.38 10.99 -27.21
N ASN A 452 -7.37 10.96 -28.06
CA ASN A 452 -7.43 10.30 -29.36
C ASN A 452 -7.64 8.78 -29.23
N GLU A 453 -7.14 8.20 -28.13
CA GLU A 453 -7.32 6.80 -27.78
C GLU A 453 -8.58 6.55 -26.93
N GLU A 454 -9.43 7.57 -26.72
CA GLU A 454 -10.64 7.53 -25.87
C GLU A 454 -10.39 7.16 -24.39
N LEU A 455 -9.13 7.21 -23.95
CA LEU A 455 -8.73 6.88 -22.56
C LEU A 455 -8.95 8.06 -21.60
N ILE A 456 -8.97 9.31 -22.10
CA ILE A 456 -9.14 10.54 -21.33
C ILE A 456 -10.33 11.33 -21.86
N GLY A 457 -11.26 11.70 -20.96
CA GLY A 457 -12.48 12.45 -21.36
C GLY A 457 -12.48 13.94 -21.01
N VAL A 458 -11.37 14.48 -20.46
CA VAL A 458 -11.27 15.88 -20.03
C VAL A 458 -10.08 16.56 -20.68
N GLU A 459 -10.21 17.88 -20.90
CA GLU A 459 -9.14 18.70 -21.49
C GLU A 459 -8.20 19.24 -20.41
N VAL A 460 -6.99 19.58 -20.83
CA VAL A 460 -6.09 20.41 -20.02
C VAL A 460 -6.63 21.84 -20.04
N PRO A 461 -6.83 22.49 -18.87
CA PRO A 461 -7.22 23.90 -18.80
C PRO A 461 -6.17 24.81 -19.45
N SER A 462 -6.55 26.05 -19.75
CA SER A 462 -5.60 27.02 -20.31
C SER A 462 -4.41 27.24 -19.37
N GLN A 463 -3.27 27.60 -19.92
CA GLN A 463 -2.06 27.87 -19.13
C GLN A 463 -2.30 28.99 -18.11
N GLU A 464 -3.08 30.00 -18.47
CA GLU A 464 -3.46 31.11 -17.60
C GLU A 464 -4.28 30.61 -16.40
N ASP A 465 -5.33 29.79 -16.62
CA ASP A 465 -6.13 29.21 -15.56
C ASP A 465 -5.28 28.32 -14.63
N VAL A 466 -4.32 27.58 -15.19
CA VAL A 466 -3.40 26.73 -14.41
C VAL A 466 -2.50 27.60 -13.52
N LEU A 467 -1.94 28.68 -14.04
CA LEU A 467 -1.11 29.61 -13.27
C LEU A 467 -1.93 30.30 -12.16
N ASP A 468 -3.17 30.68 -12.45
CA ASP A 468 -4.07 31.27 -11.46
C ASP A 468 -4.39 30.28 -10.33
N GLU A 469 -4.62 29.02 -10.65
CA GLU A 469 -4.83 28.00 -9.61
C GLU A 469 -3.55 27.74 -8.81
N ILE A 470 -2.37 27.81 -9.41
CA ILE A 470 -1.10 27.75 -8.64
C ILE A 470 -0.96 28.94 -7.70
N ARG A 471 -1.32 30.18 -8.15
CA ARG A 471 -1.39 31.36 -7.27
C ARG A 471 -2.32 31.10 -6.07
N ASN A 472 -3.47 30.47 -6.30
CA ASN A 472 -4.40 30.08 -5.24
C ASN A 472 -3.75 29.06 -4.26
N ILE A 473 -3.02 28.06 -4.75
CA ILE A 473 -2.29 27.09 -3.93
C ILE A 473 -1.28 27.81 -3.00
N PHE A 474 -0.56 28.82 -3.51
CA PHE A 474 0.41 29.57 -2.73
C PHE A 474 -0.20 30.70 -1.88
N SER A 475 -1.49 30.96 -1.98
CA SER A 475 -2.16 32.02 -1.24
C SER A 475 -2.06 31.79 0.27
N PRO A 476 -1.69 32.82 1.07
CA PRO A 476 -1.61 32.73 2.53
C PRO A 476 -2.96 32.40 3.18
N LYS A 477 -4.08 32.69 2.50
CA LYS A 477 -5.44 32.43 3.01
C LYS A 477 -5.74 30.93 3.18
N PHE A 478 -5.03 30.05 2.47
CA PHE A 478 -5.43 28.66 2.38
C PHE A 478 -4.44 27.66 3.01
N LYS A 479 -3.21 28.01 3.39
CA LYS A 479 -2.19 27.04 3.88
C LYS A 479 -2.21 25.72 3.09
N ASN A 480 -2.25 25.83 1.75
CA ASN A 480 -2.63 24.72 0.87
C ASN A 480 -1.47 23.77 0.53
N TYR A 481 -0.26 24.03 0.98
CA TYR A 481 0.86 23.11 0.79
C TYR A 481 1.68 22.96 2.07
N HIS A 482 2.31 21.81 2.22
CA HIS A 482 3.12 21.48 3.36
C HIS A 482 4.33 20.63 2.93
N VAL A 483 5.52 20.99 3.39
CA VAL A 483 6.75 20.22 3.18
C VAL A 483 7.15 19.58 4.50
N GLN A 484 7.17 18.26 4.53
CA GLN A 484 7.54 17.52 5.73
C GLN A 484 8.61 16.47 5.45
N MET A 485 9.59 16.42 6.33
CA MET A 485 10.54 15.33 6.37
C MET A 485 9.90 14.13 7.10
N VAL A 486 9.88 12.97 6.44
CA VAL A 486 9.38 11.72 7.01
C VAL A 486 10.54 10.76 7.15
N ASN A 487 10.93 10.47 8.38
CA ASN A 487 11.98 9.51 8.71
C ASN A 487 11.55 8.66 9.92
N SER A 488 12.43 7.78 10.43
CA SER A 488 12.12 6.93 11.58
C SER A 488 12.17 7.63 12.93
N ASP A 489 12.38 8.94 13.00
CA ASP A 489 12.43 9.71 14.24
C ASP A 489 11.01 9.98 14.75
N GLU A 490 10.84 10.08 16.07
CA GLU A 490 9.52 10.13 16.73
C GLU A 490 8.62 11.30 16.29
N GLY A 491 9.20 12.40 15.80
CA GLY A 491 8.45 13.56 15.32
C GLY A 491 7.64 13.34 14.02
N SER A 492 7.93 12.27 13.28
CA SER A 492 7.22 11.95 12.02
C SER A 492 5.97 11.07 12.22
N ALA A 493 5.76 10.55 13.44
CA ALA A 493 4.69 9.57 13.73
C ALA A 493 3.27 10.15 13.72
N GLY A 494 3.11 11.46 13.65
CA GLY A 494 1.81 12.15 13.70
C GLY A 494 1.25 12.58 12.33
N PHE A 495 1.94 12.27 11.23
CA PHE A 495 1.48 12.70 9.91
C PHE A 495 0.50 11.69 9.32
N SER A 496 -0.76 12.07 9.27
CA SER A 496 -1.82 11.39 8.50
C SER A 496 -2.05 12.19 7.23
N VAL A 497 -1.81 11.58 6.08
CA VAL A 497 -2.29 12.09 4.78
C VAL A 497 -3.77 11.72 4.73
N ASN A 498 -4.62 12.61 5.22
CA ASN A 498 -6.08 12.49 5.11
C ASN A 498 -6.55 13.15 3.84
#